data_9889aebe9bd11ad29c7c1c7de9a36267
#
_entry.id   9889aebe9bd11ad29c7c1c7de9a36267
#
_cell.length_a   1.000
_cell.length_b   1.000
_cell.length_c   1.000
_cell.angle_alpha   90.00
_cell.angle_beta   90.00
_cell.angle_gamma   90.00
#
_symmetry.space_group_name_H-M   'P 1'
#
loop_
_entity.id
_entity.type
_entity.pdbx_description
1 polymer ?
#
loop_
_entity_poly.entity_id
_entity_poly.type
_entity_poly.pdbx_seq_one_letter_code
_entity_poly.pdbx_strand_id
1 'polypeptide(L)'
;KVYTVQIEVVCNDKTGMLAELFALPAEMKVNITSLTAKANKSNKTSLVTMGLDVRNSQQVAQIMTKIRRMKDVYSVSRSLGTSARDDEL
;
A
#
# COMPACT_ATOMS: atom_id res chain seq x y z
N LYS A 1 16.60 12.68 0.47
CA LYS A 1 16.90 11.34 0.05
C LYS A 1 15.66 10.47 0.09
N VAL A 2 15.49 9.64 -0.90
CA VAL A 2 14.28 8.83 -1.08
C VAL A 2 14.63 7.36 -0.88
N TYR A 3 13.74 6.63 -0.24
CA TYR A 3 13.88 5.18 -0.13
C TYR A 3 12.52 4.53 -0.38
N THR A 4 12.54 3.26 -0.76
CA THR A 4 11.33 2.54 -1.11
C THR A 4 10.85 1.70 0.07
N VAL A 5 9.58 1.83 0.38
CA VAL A 5 8.93 0.95 1.36
C VAL A 5 7.81 0.21 0.66
N GLN A 6 7.45 -0.95 1.21
CA GLN A 6 6.28 -1.68 0.72
C GLN A 6 5.22 -1.74 1.80
N ILE A 7 3.98 -1.53 1.38
CA ILE A 7 2.84 -1.68 2.28
C ILE A 7 1.87 -2.68 1.69
N GLU A 8 1.15 -3.35 2.57
CA GLU A 8 0.12 -4.30 2.22
C GLU A 8 -1.21 -3.80 2.72
N VAL A 9 -2.20 -3.80 1.85
CA VAL A 9 -3.55 -3.34 2.17
C VAL A 9 -4.51 -4.49 1.89
N VAL A 10 -5.32 -4.82 2.88
CA VAL A 10 -6.42 -5.76 2.69
C VAL A 10 -7.69 -4.94 2.61
N CYS A 11 -8.42 -5.08 1.53
CA CYS A 11 -9.58 -4.25 1.27
C CYS A 11 -10.70 -5.07 0.63
N ASN A 12 -11.88 -4.47 0.57
CA ASN A 12 -13.01 -5.07 -0.10
C ASN A 12 -12.72 -5.12 -1.61
N ASP A 13 -12.96 -6.27 -2.22
CA ASP A 13 -12.78 -6.43 -3.67
C ASP A 13 -14.02 -5.91 -4.39
N LYS A 14 -14.03 -4.62 -4.66
CA LYS A 14 -15.14 -3.98 -5.36
C LYS A 14 -14.62 -3.07 -6.45
N THR A 15 -15.50 -2.78 -7.39
CA THR A 15 -15.18 -1.89 -8.52
C THR A 15 -14.73 -0.53 -8.00
N GLY A 16 -13.64 -0.03 -8.55
CA GLY A 16 -13.13 1.29 -8.20
C GLY A 16 -12.23 1.34 -6.98
N MET A 17 -12.12 0.23 -6.24
CA MET A 17 -11.33 0.24 -5.00
C MET A 17 -9.86 0.54 -5.26
N LEU A 18 -9.28 -0.05 -6.30
CA LEU A 18 -7.87 0.17 -6.61
C LEU A 18 -7.61 1.61 -7.01
N ALA A 19 -8.52 2.20 -7.78
CA ALA A 19 -8.38 3.60 -8.18
C ALA A 19 -8.37 4.52 -6.96
N GLU A 20 -9.23 4.25 -5.98
CA GLU A 20 -9.26 5.02 -4.76
C GLU A 20 -7.95 4.90 -3.98
N LEU A 21 -7.42 3.68 -3.90
CA LEU A 21 -6.15 3.46 -3.22
C LEU A 21 -5.01 4.21 -3.89
N PHE A 22 -4.97 4.19 -5.22
CA PHE A 22 -3.88 4.82 -5.96
C PHE A 22 -3.93 6.34 -5.89
N ALA A 23 -5.11 6.91 -5.75
CA ALA A 23 -5.25 8.35 -5.69
C ALA A 23 -4.54 8.94 -4.47
N LEU A 24 -4.47 8.20 -3.38
CA LEU A 24 -3.94 8.70 -2.13
C LEU A 24 -2.44 9.04 -2.19
N PRO A 25 -1.56 8.11 -2.61
CA PRO A 25 -0.16 8.46 -2.76
C PRO A 25 0.06 9.60 -3.77
N ALA A 26 -0.73 9.62 -4.84
CA ALA A 26 -0.62 10.67 -5.84
C ALA A 26 -0.93 12.04 -5.25
N GLU A 27 -1.96 12.14 -4.42
CA GLU A 27 -2.30 13.39 -3.75
C GLU A 27 -1.18 13.87 -2.83
N MET A 28 -0.47 12.94 -2.23
CA MET A 28 0.63 13.25 -1.33
C MET A 28 1.96 13.41 -2.08
N LYS A 29 1.93 13.32 -3.40
CA LYS A 29 3.10 13.44 -4.27
C LYS A 29 4.14 12.38 -3.96
N VAL A 30 3.67 11.19 -3.65
CA VAL A 30 4.50 10.03 -3.41
C VAL A 30 4.42 9.12 -4.63
N ASN A 31 5.57 8.74 -5.15
CA ASN A 31 5.65 7.90 -6.33
C ASN A 31 5.40 6.43 -5.99
N ILE A 32 4.54 5.77 -6.76
CA ILE A 32 4.30 4.34 -6.63
C ILE A 32 5.28 3.64 -7.57
N THR A 33 6.14 2.78 -7.01
CA THR A 33 7.16 2.09 -7.79
C THR A 33 6.72 0.70 -8.22
N SER A 34 5.80 0.10 -7.49
CA SER A 34 5.30 -1.23 -7.83
C SER A 34 3.90 -1.39 -7.28
N LEU A 35 3.17 -2.31 -7.87
CA LEU A 35 1.79 -2.54 -7.50
C LEU A 35 1.38 -3.93 -7.89
N THR A 36 0.84 -4.66 -6.93
CA THR A 36 0.21 -5.94 -7.20
C THR A 36 -1.12 -5.99 -6.47
N ALA A 37 -2.07 -6.69 -7.06
CA ALA A 37 -3.38 -6.88 -6.43
C ALA A 37 -3.78 -8.33 -6.65
N LYS A 38 -4.21 -8.97 -5.58
CA LYS A 38 -4.58 -10.39 -5.63
C LYS A 38 -5.94 -10.54 -4.96
N ALA A 39 -6.93 -10.95 -5.75
CA ALA A 39 -8.28 -11.11 -5.23
C ALA A 39 -8.43 -12.47 -4.55
N ASN A 40 -9.11 -12.47 -3.42
CA ASN A 40 -9.55 -13.70 -2.75
C ASN A 40 -11.05 -13.80 -2.93
N LYS A 41 -11.47 -14.65 -3.86
CA LYS A 41 -12.88 -14.70 -4.22
C LYS A 41 -13.75 -15.34 -3.16
N SER A 42 -13.17 -16.15 -2.27
CA SER A 42 -13.96 -16.82 -1.25
C SER A 42 -14.50 -15.85 -0.22
N ASN A 43 -13.77 -14.77 0.10
CA ASN A 43 -14.23 -13.79 1.08
C ASN A 43 -14.37 -12.38 0.49
N LYS A 44 -14.24 -12.24 -0.81
CA LYS A 44 -14.43 -10.98 -1.54
C LYS A 44 -13.51 -9.88 -1.05
N THR A 45 -12.27 -10.25 -0.72
CA THR A 45 -11.24 -9.27 -0.37
C THR A 45 -10.16 -9.25 -1.44
N SER A 46 -9.35 -8.21 -1.39
CA SER A 46 -8.19 -8.10 -2.24
C SER A 46 -6.99 -7.74 -1.38
N LEU A 47 -5.86 -8.37 -1.66
CA LEU A 47 -4.58 -8.03 -1.05
C LEU A 47 -3.81 -7.19 -2.05
N VAL A 48 -3.55 -5.95 -1.68
CA VAL A 48 -2.84 -5.00 -2.54
C VAL A 48 -1.49 -4.71 -1.91
N THR A 49 -0.44 -4.90 -2.70
CA THR A 49 0.92 -4.57 -2.26
C THR A 49 1.42 -3.41 -3.10
N MET A 50 1.87 -2.35 -2.46
CA MET A 50 2.39 -1.16 -3.14
C MET A 50 3.79 -0.86 -2.67
N GLY A 51 4.68 -0.59 -3.64
CA GLY A 51 5.99 -0.01 -3.34
C GLY A 51 5.88 1.50 -3.48
N LEU A 52 6.38 2.23 -2.51
CA LEU A 52 6.27 3.68 -2.45
C LEU A 52 7.64 4.30 -2.20
N ASP A 53 7.98 5.34 -2.95
CA ASP A 53 9.17 6.13 -2.70
C ASP A 53 8.83 7.20 -1.68
N VAL A 54 9.45 7.13 -0.51
CA VAL A 54 9.18 8.04 0.58
C VAL A 54 10.46 8.68 1.06
N ARG A 55 10.34 9.82 1.73
CA ARG A 55 11.49 10.58 2.21
C ARG A 55 11.80 10.34 3.68
N ASN A 56 10.79 9.94 4.44
CA ASN A 56 10.98 9.72 5.88
C ASN A 56 9.85 8.85 6.40
N SER A 57 9.98 8.42 7.65
CA SER A 57 9.01 7.54 8.25
C SER A 57 7.67 8.23 8.54
N GLN A 58 7.68 9.55 8.73
CA GLN A 58 6.44 10.29 8.92
C GLN A 58 5.55 10.19 7.69
N GLN A 59 6.15 10.27 6.50
CA GLN A 59 5.41 10.18 5.26
C GLN A 59 4.74 8.82 5.13
N VAL A 60 5.46 7.75 5.48
CA VAL A 60 4.89 6.40 5.50
C VAL A 60 3.70 6.33 6.46
N ALA A 61 3.89 6.85 7.68
CA ALA A 61 2.85 6.80 8.69
C ALA A 61 1.60 7.58 8.25
N GLN A 62 1.78 8.71 7.61
CA GLN A 62 0.67 9.51 7.11
C GLN A 62 -0.13 8.77 6.04
N ILE A 63 0.58 8.15 5.11
CA ILE A 63 -0.07 7.40 4.05
C ILE A 63 -0.85 6.23 4.64
N MET A 64 -0.23 5.47 5.53
CA MET A 64 -0.89 4.31 6.14
C MET A 64 -2.14 4.73 6.93
N THR A 65 -2.05 5.84 7.65
CA THR A 65 -3.20 6.34 8.39
C THR A 65 -4.35 6.73 7.47
N LYS A 66 -4.04 7.41 6.38
CA LYS A 66 -5.07 7.82 5.43
C LYS A 66 -5.72 6.63 4.75
N ILE A 67 -4.93 5.64 4.37
CA ILE A 67 -5.46 4.43 3.75
C ILE A 67 -6.35 3.68 4.74
N ARG A 68 -5.90 3.59 6.00
CA ARG A 68 -6.65 2.89 7.04
C ARG A 68 -8.02 3.52 7.28
N ARG A 69 -8.15 4.82 7.05
CA ARG A 69 -9.40 5.54 7.22
C ARG A 69 -10.35 5.40 6.04
N MET A 70 -9.88 4.87 4.95
CA MET A 70 -10.73 4.68 3.77
C MET A 70 -11.79 3.65 4.06
N LYS A 71 -13.00 3.90 3.58
CA LYS A 71 -14.08 2.93 3.65
C LYS A 71 -13.67 1.70 2.85
N ASP A 72 -14.01 0.53 3.36
CA ASP A 72 -13.72 -0.75 2.71
C ASP A 72 -12.28 -1.19 2.79
N VAL A 73 -11.44 -0.52 3.57
CA VAL A 73 -10.10 -1.00 3.90
C VAL A 73 -10.16 -1.69 5.26
N TYR A 74 -9.70 -2.93 5.30
CA TYR A 74 -9.75 -3.74 6.51
C TYR A 74 -8.46 -3.68 7.31
N SER A 75 -7.33 -3.63 6.63
CA SER A 75 -6.04 -3.54 7.33
C SER A 75 -4.98 -2.94 6.42
N VAL A 76 -3.99 -2.33 7.05
CA VAL A 76 -2.82 -1.77 6.38
C VAL A 76 -1.62 -2.12 7.22
N SER A 77 -0.55 -2.62 6.59
CA SER A 77 0.68 -2.94 7.30
C SER A 77 1.87 -2.74 6.38
N ARG A 78 3.04 -2.57 6.98
CA ARG A 78 4.27 -2.57 6.18
C ARG A 78 4.66 -4.01 5.91
N SER A 79 5.10 -4.26 4.67
CA SER A 79 5.59 -5.58 4.31
C SER A 79 7.03 -5.72 4.79
N LEU A 80 7.27 -6.70 5.63
CA LEU A 80 8.62 -6.96 6.13
C LEU A 80 9.41 -7.83 5.19
N GLY A 81 8.74 -8.50 4.28
CA GLY A 81 9.40 -9.45 3.40
C GLY A 81 10.36 -8.82 2.43
N THR A 82 10.27 -7.53 2.25
CA THR A 82 11.10 -6.83 1.29
C THR A 82 12.32 -6.21 1.89
N SER A 83 12.38 -6.23 3.16
CA SER A 83 13.51 -5.54 3.75
C SER A 83 14.78 -6.20 3.42
N ALA A 84 14.69 -6.19 3.08
CA ALA A 84 15.43 -6.57 2.73
C ALA A 84 16.05 -7.19 2.18
N ARG A 85 15.53 -7.62 2.32
CA ARG A 85 15.99 -8.28 1.93
C ARG A 85 16.49 -8.51 1.13
N ASP A 86 16.33 -8.59 1.03
CA ASP A 86 16.64 -8.89 0.34
C ASP A 86 17.49 -8.73 -0.11
N ASP A 87 17.70 -8.47 -0.10
CA ASP A 87 18.44 -8.33 -0.46
C ASP A 87 19.38 -8.22 -0.09
N GLU A 88 19.55 -8.16 0.47
CA GLU A 88 20.26 -8.19 0.87
C GLU A 88 20.89 -8.85 1.06
N LEU A 89 20.82 -9.22 1.07
CA LEU A 89 21.25 -9.77 1.22
C LEU A 89 21.91 -9.98 1.00
#